data_bad41acc73e00bab15ca3f8e22205c03
#
_entry.id   bad41acc73e00bab15ca3f8e22205c03
#
_cell.length_a   1.000
_cell.length_b   1.000
_cell.length_c   1.000
_cell.angle_alpha   90.00
_cell.angle_beta   90.00
_cell.angle_gamma   90.00
#
_symmetry.space_group_name_H-M   'P 1'
#
loop_
_entity.id
_entity.type
_entity.pdbx_description
1 polymer ?
#
loop_
_entity_poly.entity_id
_entity_poly.type
_entity_poly.pdbx_seq_one_letter_code
_entity_poly.pdbx_strand_id
1 'polypeptide(L)'
;MIEVTERQISDLEKKILLDRIPSQENRAESAVMGFIVVLGIFLAPLLLIDKYWFDVPSNVQSISLIPIVAIAAYLAYRLDKMGFDSKYITSDIEAGVVTVYNVKTNRVVKRKDPEDFGPSYYIDLGQNNEYKTLFLFGQYLDDFGKRKFPSTEFQLIKGKG
;
A
#
# COMPACT_ATOMS: atom_id res chain seq x y z
N MET A 1 20.27 -6.86 19.67
CA MET A 1 20.12 -5.62 20.48
C MET A 1 19.43 -4.57 19.60
N ILE A 2 18.42 -3.87 20.12
CA ILE A 2 17.82 -2.70 19.47
C ILE A 2 18.16 -1.48 20.28
N GLU A 3 18.67 -0.45 19.61
CA GLU A 3 18.84 0.90 20.15
C GLU A 3 17.93 1.83 19.39
N VAL A 4 17.11 2.59 20.10
CA VAL A 4 16.13 3.51 19.53
C VAL A 4 16.63 4.93 19.69
N THR A 5 16.74 5.65 18.59
CA THR A 5 17.16 7.06 18.58
C THR A 5 16.19 7.89 17.75
N GLU A 6 15.91 9.12 18.15
CA GLU A 6 15.18 10.08 17.33
C GLU A 6 16.18 11.03 16.68
N ARG A 7 15.98 11.31 15.39
CA ARG A 7 16.78 12.31 14.67
C ARG A 7 15.95 13.07 13.63
N GLN A 8 16.50 14.15 13.16
CA GLN A 8 15.90 14.86 12.04
C GLN A 8 15.94 14.00 10.76
N ILE A 9 14.89 14.12 9.96
CA ILE A 9 14.80 13.48 8.64
C ILE A 9 15.88 14.07 7.72
N SER A 10 16.62 13.23 7.03
CA SER A 10 17.61 13.66 6.04
C SER A 10 16.94 14.07 4.73
N ASP A 11 17.60 14.91 3.93
CA ASP A 11 17.10 15.35 2.63
C ASP A 11 16.88 14.16 1.67
N LEU A 12 17.72 13.15 1.76
CA LEU A 12 17.58 11.93 0.96
C LEU A 12 16.31 11.14 1.36
N GLU A 13 16.05 10.98 2.65
CA GLU A 13 14.85 10.31 3.15
C GLU A 13 13.59 11.08 2.81
N LYS A 14 13.64 12.41 2.94
CA LYS A 14 12.55 13.29 2.53
C LYS A 14 12.25 13.13 1.03
N LYS A 15 13.28 13.06 0.19
CA LYS A 15 13.12 12.80 -1.24
C LYS A 15 12.48 11.45 -1.52
N ILE A 16 12.94 10.37 -0.85
CA ILE A 16 12.37 9.03 -0.98
C ILE A 16 10.89 9.00 -0.58
N LEU A 17 10.52 9.71 0.50
CA LEU A 17 9.13 9.82 0.94
C LEU A 17 8.27 10.60 -0.06
N LEU A 18 8.79 11.71 -0.60
CA LEU A 18 8.11 12.49 -1.63
C LEU A 18 7.90 11.69 -2.93
N ASP A 19 8.88 10.91 -3.35
CA ASP A 19 8.80 10.06 -4.54
C ASP A 19 7.74 8.93 -4.39
N ARG A 20 7.35 8.60 -3.17
CA ARG A 20 6.25 7.65 -2.88
C ARG A 20 4.87 8.28 -2.99
N ILE A 21 4.76 9.59 -2.95
CA ILE A 21 3.48 10.27 -3.14
C ILE A 21 3.14 10.20 -4.63
N PRO A 22 2.04 9.53 -5.02
CA PRO A 22 1.68 9.42 -6.43
C PRO A 22 1.44 10.81 -7.01
N SER A 23 1.95 11.03 -8.22
CA SER A 23 1.70 12.26 -8.97
C SER A 23 0.20 12.47 -9.17
N GLN A 24 -0.21 13.70 -9.40
CA GLN A 24 -1.61 14.02 -9.67
C GLN A 24 -2.13 13.30 -10.92
N GLU A 25 -1.25 13.08 -11.91
CA GLU A 25 -1.54 12.34 -13.13
C GLU A 25 -1.82 10.86 -12.83
N ASN A 26 -0.97 10.18 -12.05
CA ASN A 26 -1.16 8.78 -11.66
C ASN A 26 -2.44 8.57 -10.83
N ARG A 27 -2.83 9.58 -10.02
CA ARG A 27 -4.10 9.54 -9.30
C ARG A 27 -5.30 9.63 -10.24
N ALA A 28 -5.24 10.54 -11.23
CA ALA A 28 -6.30 10.66 -12.21
C ALA A 28 -6.46 9.38 -13.04
N GLU A 29 -5.37 8.78 -13.48
CA GLU A 29 -5.40 7.48 -14.18
C GLU A 29 -6.00 6.38 -13.32
N SER A 30 -5.58 6.27 -12.05
CA SER A 30 -6.12 5.28 -11.11
C SER A 30 -7.62 5.48 -10.87
N ALA A 31 -8.08 6.71 -10.72
CA ALA A 31 -9.50 7.03 -10.55
C ALA A 31 -10.32 6.66 -11.81
N VAL A 32 -9.81 6.96 -13.00
CA VAL A 32 -10.44 6.59 -14.27
C VAL A 32 -10.52 5.07 -14.42
N MET A 33 -9.43 4.34 -14.15
CA MET A 33 -9.42 2.88 -14.19
C MET A 33 -10.39 2.28 -13.18
N GLY A 34 -10.41 2.80 -11.96
CA GLY A 34 -11.37 2.40 -10.93
C GLY A 34 -12.82 2.61 -11.37
N PHE A 35 -13.11 3.75 -11.99
CA PHE A 35 -14.44 4.05 -12.55
C PHE A 35 -14.84 3.05 -13.64
N ILE A 36 -13.95 2.73 -14.59
CA ILE A 36 -14.20 1.78 -15.68
C ILE A 36 -14.50 0.39 -15.13
N VAL A 37 -13.71 -0.09 -14.15
CA VAL A 37 -13.91 -1.40 -13.52
C VAL A 37 -15.26 -1.47 -12.81
N VAL A 38 -15.58 -0.47 -11.98
CA VAL A 38 -16.85 -0.42 -11.25
C VAL A 38 -18.04 -0.33 -12.22
N LEU A 39 -17.93 0.51 -13.25
CA LEU A 39 -18.94 0.63 -14.28
C LEU A 39 -19.19 -0.72 -14.99
N GLY A 40 -18.11 -1.44 -15.34
CA GLY A 40 -18.18 -2.76 -15.96
C GLY A 40 -18.91 -3.79 -15.09
N ILE A 41 -18.63 -3.81 -13.78
CA ILE A 41 -19.31 -4.71 -12.83
C ILE A 41 -20.83 -4.47 -12.79
N PHE A 42 -21.28 -3.24 -12.91
CA PHE A 42 -22.72 -2.93 -12.90
C PHE A 42 -23.40 -3.08 -14.26
N LEU A 43 -22.69 -2.79 -15.36
CA LEU A 43 -23.25 -2.91 -16.71
C LEU A 43 -23.30 -4.34 -17.22
N ALA A 44 -22.30 -5.17 -16.90
CA ALA A 44 -22.26 -6.53 -17.41
C ALA A 44 -23.50 -7.37 -17.05
N PRO A 45 -23.98 -7.40 -15.79
CA PRO A 45 -25.22 -8.11 -15.46
C PRO A 45 -26.44 -7.58 -16.21
N LEU A 46 -26.53 -6.27 -16.41
CA LEU A 46 -27.66 -5.62 -17.08
C LEU A 46 -27.74 -6.04 -18.57
N LEU A 47 -26.57 -6.08 -19.25
CA LEU A 47 -26.46 -6.55 -20.63
C LEU A 47 -26.75 -8.05 -20.76
N LEU A 48 -26.38 -8.85 -19.75
CA LEU A 48 -26.66 -10.30 -19.74
C LEU A 48 -28.15 -10.56 -19.53
N ILE A 49 -28.81 -9.81 -18.66
CA ILE A 49 -30.28 -9.93 -18.42
C ILE A 49 -31.03 -9.60 -19.69
N ASP A 50 -30.71 -8.50 -20.38
CA ASP A 50 -31.34 -8.09 -21.63
C ASP A 50 -31.18 -9.16 -22.71
N LYS A 51 -29.98 -9.74 -22.84
CA LYS A 51 -29.67 -10.72 -23.88
C LYS A 51 -30.28 -12.11 -23.65
N TYR A 52 -30.39 -12.54 -22.38
CA TYR A 52 -30.70 -13.96 -22.11
C TYR A 52 -32.04 -14.18 -21.38
N TRP A 53 -32.61 -13.16 -20.73
CA TRP A 53 -33.76 -13.38 -19.86
C TRP A 53 -35.00 -12.54 -20.21
N PHE A 54 -34.83 -11.27 -20.55
CA PHE A 54 -35.96 -10.37 -20.83
C PHE A 54 -35.57 -9.32 -21.86
N ASP A 55 -36.46 -9.03 -22.82
CA ASP A 55 -36.36 -7.84 -23.67
C ASP A 55 -36.68 -6.59 -22.83
N VAL A 56 -35.62 -5.92 -22.35
CA VAL A 56 -35.79 -4.70 -21.54
C VAL A 56 -36.11 -3.51 -22.48
N PRO A 57 -37.22 -2.80 -22.30
CA PRO A 57 -37.52 -1.66 -23.14
C PRO A 57 -36.43 -0.59 -23.09
N SER A 58 -36.11 0.00 -24.23
CA SER A 58 -34.98 0.95 -24.38
C SER A 58 -35.04 2.17 -23.46
N ASN A 59 -36.26 2.63 -23.12
CA ASN A 59 -36.51 3.70 -22.16
C ASN A 59 -36.11 3.29 -20.72
N VAL A 60 -36.36 2.03 -20.32
CA VAL A 60 -35.96 1.49 -19.02
C VAL A 60 -34.45 1.33 -18.94
N GLN A 61 -33.83 0.82 -20.00
CA GLN A 61 -32.37 0.73 -20.09
C GLN A 61 -31.71 2.13 -19.92
N SER A 62 -32.22 3.12 -20.64
CA SER A 62 -31.67 4.49 -20.57
C SER A 62 -31.83 5.14 -19.19
N ILE A 63 -32.97 4.94 -18.54
CA ILE A 63 -33.23 5.49 -17.20
C ILE A 63 -32.34 4.78 -16.15
N SER A 64 -32.10 3.49 -16.27
CA SER A 64 -31.29 2.72 -15.32
C SER A 64 -29.79 3.05 -15.41
N LEU A 65 -29.31 3.55 -16.54
CA LEU A 65 -27.91 3.96 -16.71
C LEU A 65 -27.52 5.14 -15.80
N ILE A 66 -28.43 6.09 -15.57
CA ILE A 66 -28.14 7.31 -14.79
C ILE A 66 -27.70 6.95 -13.36
N PRO A 67 -28.48 6.18 -12.56
CA PRO A 67 -28.07 5.82 -11.21
C PRO A 67 -26.81 4.91 -11.21
N ILE A 68 -26.64 4.04 -12.20
CA ILE A 68 -25.46 3.19 -12.30
C ILE A 68 -24.19 4.03 -12.47
N VAL A 69 -24.19 5.00 -13.38
CA VAL A 69 -23.06 5.91 -13.60
C VAL A 69 -22.79 6.74 -12.33
N ALA A 70 -23.83 7.25 -11.67
CA ALA A 70 -23.68 8.02 -10.44
C ALA A 70 -23.06 7.18 -9.31
N ILE A 71 -23.52 5.94 -9.13
CA ILE A 71 -22.97 5.01 -8.13
C ILE A 71 -21.54 4.65 -8.47
N ALA A 72 -21.23 4.35 -9.74
CA ALA A 72 -19.86 4.03 -10.19
C ALA A 72 -18.91 5.20 -9.95
N ALA A 73 -19.30 6.41 -10.26
CA ALA A 73 -18.52 7.62 -10.00
C ALA A 73 -18.29 7.85 -8.49
N TYR A 74 -19.31 7.67 -7.67
CA TYR A 74 -19.21 7.78 -6.23
C TYR A 74 -18.26 6.72 -5.63
N LEU A 75 -18.38 5.46 -6.06
CA LEU A 75 -17.52 4.38 -5.58
C LEU A 75 -16.08 4.57 -6.03
N ALA A 76 -15.84 4.97 -7.28
CA ALA A 76 -14.51 5.28 -7.78
C ALA A 76 -13.84 6.41 -6.96
N TYR A 77 -14.59 7.49 -6.67
CA TYR A 77 -14.13 8.56 -5.80
C TYR A 77 -13.79 8.07 -4.38
N ARG A 78 -14.62 7.19 -3.82
CA ARG A 78 -14.37 6.62 -2.49
C ARG A 78 -13.14 5.72 -2.47
N LEU A 79 -12.95 4.89 -3.50
CA LEU A 79 -11.80 3.99 -3.62
C LEU A 79 -10.50 4.77 -3.78
N ASP A 80 -10.48 5.82 -4.60
CA ASP A 80 -9.33 6.71 -4.75
C ASP A 80 -8.95 7.35 -3.41
N LYS A 81 -9.95 7.81 -2.64
CA LYS A 81 -9.72 8.41 -1.32
C LYS A 81 -9.23 7.40 -0.28
N MET A 82 -9.58 6.11 -0.40
CA MET A 82 -9.14 5.05 0.52
C MET A 82 -7.77 4.47 0.14
N GLY A 83 -7.36 4.60 -1.13
CA GLY A 83 -6.24 3.83 -1.68
C GLY A 83 -4.85 4.32 -1.32
N PHE A 84 -4.65 5.57 -0.90
CA PHE A 84 -3.31 6.06 -0.57
C PHE A 84 -3.34 7.20 0.45
N ASP A 85 -2.79 6.92 1.61
CA ASP A 85 -2.74 7.89 2.69
C ASP A 85 -1.50 8.80 2.58
N SER A 86 -1.47 9.62 1.51
CA SER A 86 -0.44 10.66 1.33
C SER A 86 -0.38 11.62 2.52
N LYS A 87 -1.46 11.66 3.30
CA LYS A 87 -1.57 12.48 4.50
C LYS A 87 -0.56 12.07 5.57
N TYR A 88 -0.33 10.77 5.78
CA TYR A 88 0.67 10.29 6.73
C TYR A 88 2.09 10.64 6.27
N ILE A 89 2.40 10.44 4.98
CA ILE A 89 3.71 10.80 4.44
C ILE A 89 3.96 12.31 4.56
N THR A 90 2.96 13.13 4.25
CA THR A 90 3.07 14.59 4.37
C THR A 90 3.26 14.99 5.83
N SER A 91 2.50 14.39 6.76
CA SER A 91 2.65 14.62 8.20
C SER A 91 4.03 14.23 8.72
N ASP A 92 4.60 13.11 8.25
CA ASP A 92 5.95 12.69 8.61
C ASP A 92 7.02 13.68 8.12
N ILE A 93 6.86 14.19 6.90
CA ILE A 93 7.76 15.19 6.32
C ILE A 93 7.66 16.53 7.09
N GLU A 94 6.46 16.95 7.44
CA GLU A 94 6.20 18.18 8.21
C GLU A 94 6.73 18.07 9.65
N ALA A 95 6.57 16.91 10.28
CA ALA A 95 7.13 16.65 11.60
C ALA A 95 8.66 16.74 11.61
N GLY A 96 9.30 16.42 10.48
CA GLY A 96 10.75 16.56 10.29
C GLY A 96 11.60 15.65 11.19
N VAL A 97 10.96 14.73 11.93
CA VAL A 97 11.62 13.82 12.88
C VAL A 97 11.27 12.38 12.56
N VAL A 98 12.28 11.52 12.60
CA VAL A 98 12.13 10.08 12.40
C VAL A 98 12.69 9.31 13.58
N THR A 99 12.05 8.18 13.88
CA THR A 99 12.55 7.23 14.86
C THR A 99 13.40 6.20 14.14
N VAL A 100 14.65 6.07 14.55
CA VAL A 100 15.62 5.12 13.99
C VAL A 100 15.82 3.98 14.98
N TYR A 101 15.57 2.77 14.53
CA TYR A 101 15.85 1.54 15.26
C TYR A 101 17.15 0.95 14.71
N ASN A 102 18.25 1.06 15.47
CA ASN A 102 19.49 0.39 15.15
C ASN A 102 19.40 -1.07 15.63
N VAL A 103 19.31 -1.99 14.70
CA VAL A 103 19.16 -3.42 14.99
C VAL A 103 20.49 -4.14 14.80
N LYS A 104 20.95 -4.80 15.87
CA LYS A 104 22.08 -5.73 15.84
C LYS A 104 21.58 -7.12 16.17
N THR A 105 21.89 -8.09 15.29
CA THR A 105 21.47 -9.47 15.43
C THR A 105 22.56 -10.44 15.05
N ASN A 106 22.57 -11.61 15.70
CA ASN A 106 23.47 -12.70 15.34
C ASN A 106 22.76 -13.78 14.51
N ARG A 107 21.43 -13.76 14.46
CA ARG A 107 20.64 -14.78 13.78
C ARG A 107 19.43 -14.19 13.08
N VAL A 108 19.29 -14.53 11.80
CA VAL A 108 18.12 -14.19 10.99
C VAL A 108 17.64 -15.46 10.29
N VAL A 109 16.35 -15.71 10.33
CA VAL A 109 15.71 -16.80 9.60
C VAL A 109 14.83 -16.19 8.52
N LYS A 110 15.14 -16.51 7.26
CA LYS A 110 14.29 -16.15 6.10
C LYS A 110 13.32 -17.29 5.84
N ARG A 111 12.05 -16.96 5.70
CA ARG A 111 11.02 -17.89 5.22
C ARG A 111 10.42 -17.33 3.94
N LYS A 112 10.32 -18.17 2.91
CA LYS A 112 9.59 -17.81 1.68
C LYS A 112 8.12 -18.16 1.89
N ASP A 113 7.24 -17.22 1.56
CA ASP A 113 5.81 -17.47 1.60
C ASP A 113 5.40 -18.31 0.38
N PRO A 114 4.67 -19.43 0.52
CA PRO A 114 4.17 -20.24 -0.58
C PRO A 114 3.15 -19.50 -1.45
N GLU A 115 2.46 -18.48 -0.91
CA GLU A 115 1.44 -17.69 -1.62
C GLU A 115 2.00 -16.43 -2.28
N ASP A 116 3.33 -16.29 -2.35
CA ASP A 116 4.06 -15.21 -3.02
C ASP A 116 3.81 -13.79 -2.45
N PHE A 117 3.41 -13.70 -1.19
CA PHE A 117 3.27 -12.41 -0.48
C PHE A 117 4.62 -11.75 -0.12
N GLY A 118 5.72 -12.34 -0.59
CA GLY A 118 7.08 -11.89 -0.34
C GLY A 118 7.77 -12.62 0.81
N PRO A 119 9.06 -12.33 1.05
CA PRO A 119 9.83 -12.98 2.09
C PRO A 119 9.44 -12.49 3.48
N SER A 120 9.51 -13.40 4.44
CA SER A 120 9.42 -13.12 5.86
C SER A 120 10.77 -13.30 6.52
N TYR A 121 11.17 -12.36 7.38
CA TYR A 121 12.40 -12.41 8.14
C TYR A 121 12.10 -12.41 9.63
N TYR A 122 12.59 -13.40 10.34
CA TYR A 122 12.56 -13.50 11.80
C TYR A 122 13.95 -13.20 12.31
N ILE A 123 14.10 -12.10 13.02
CA ILE A 123 15.36 -11.55 13.45
C ILE A 123 15.45 -11.68 14.95
N ASP A 124 16.42 -12.48 15.42
CA ASP A 124 16.66 -12.68 16.84
C ASP A 124 17.34 -11.45 17.46
N LEU A 125 16.68 -10.83 18.41
CA LEU A 125 17.16 -9.64 19.13
C LEU A 125 17.92 -9.97 20.41
N GLY A 126 17.98 -11.26 20.78
CA GLY A 126 18.62 -11.74 22.00
C GLY A 126 17.73 -11.57 23.24
N GLN A 127 18.15 -12.22 24.33
CA GLN A 127 17.36 -12.30 25.56
C GLN A 127 17.29 -10.99 26.37
N ASN A 128 18.17 -10.04 26.08
CA ASN A 128 18.27 -8.77 26.84
C ASN A 128 17.32 -7.68 26.34
N ASN A 129 16.46 -7.98 25.35
CA ASN A 129 15.49 -7.03 24.84
C ASN A 129 14.09 -7.40 25.31
N GLU A 130 13.22 -6.40 25.46
CA GLU A 130 11.81 -6.57 25.76
C GLU A 130 11.12 -7.48 24.72
N TYR A 131 11.47 -7.30 23.46
CA TYR A 131 11.02 -8.15 22.35
C TYR A 131 12.17 -9.07 21.92
N LYS A 132 11.93 -10.37 21.93
CA LYS A 132 12.93 -11.38 21.58
C LYS A 132 13.14 -11.50 20.07
N THR A 133 12.11 -11.20 19.29
CA THR A 133 12.12 -11.38 17.84
C THR A 133 11.50 -10.18 17.14
N LEU A 134 12.19 -9.66 16.12
CA LEU A 134 11.62 -8.69 15.18
C LEU A 134 11.17 -9.45 13.93
N PHE A 135 9.93 -9.20 13.52
CA PHE A 135 9.34 -9.78 12.31
C PHE A 135 9.21 -8.72 11.22
N LEU A 136 9.81 -9.00 10.06
CA LEU A 136 9.66 -8.18 8.85
C LEU A 136 9.03 -9.04 7.76
N PHE A 137 8.03 -8.49 7.09
CA PHE A 137 7.27 -9.18 6.07
C PHE A 137 6.87 -8.23 4.95
N GLY A 138 6.89 -8.71 3.71
CA GLY A 138 6.34 -8.00 2.57
C GLY A 138 7.18 -8.10 1.29
N GLN A 139 6.54 -7.91 0.15
CA GLN A 139 7.16 -7.96 -1.18
C GLN A 139 8.28 -6.93 -1.37
N TYR A 140 8.20 -5.78 -0.71
CA TYR A 140 9.26 -4.76 -0.74
C TYR A 140 10.61 -5.27 -0.21
N LEU A 141 10.62 -6.37 0.55
CA LEU A 141 11.84 -7.00 1.05
C LEU A 141 12.58 -7.82 0.00
N ASP A 142 11.96 -8.15 -1.14
CA ASP A 142 12.61 -8.88 -2.23
C ASP A 142 13.77 -8.10 -2.85
N ASP A 143 13.61 -6.79 -2.99
CA ASP A 143 14.66 -5.91 -3.51
C ASP A 143 15.85 -5.81 -2.55
N PHE A 144 15.59 -5.88 -1.24
CA PHE A 144 16.66 -5.92 -0.23
C PHE A 144 17.42 -7.24 -0.24
N GLY A 145 16.75 -8.36 -0.50
CA GLY A 145 17.39 -9.69 -0.58
C GLY A 145 18.47 -9.78 -1.66
N LYS A 146 18.37 -9.01 -2.73
CA LYS A 146 19.39 -8.87 -3.78
C LYS A 146 20.62 -8.06 -3.32
N ARG A 147 20.52 -7.28 -2.24
CA ARG A 147 21.55 -6.34 -1.74
C ARG A 147 22.20 -6.78 -0.43
N LYS A 148 22.40 -8.09 -0.22
CA LYS A 148 23.01 -8.66 1.01
C LYS A 148 22.16 -8.46 2.29
N PHE A 149 20.85 -8.26 2.17
CA PHE A 149 19.96 -8.36 3.31
C PHE A 149 19.54 -9.84 3.52
N PRO A 150 19.42 -10.35 4.72
CA PRO A 150 19.62 -9.66 6.00
C PRO A 150 21.09 -9.49 6.38
N SER A 151 21.43 -8.32 6.91
CA SER A 151 22.74 -8.01 7.51
C SER A 151 22.67 -8.22 9.03
N THR A 152 23.80 -8.44 9.66
CA THR A 152 23.91 -8.51 11.12
C THR A 152 23.64 -7.18 11.80
N GLU A 153 23.80 -6.08 11.06
CA GLU A 153 23.48 -4.73 11.51
C GLU A 153 22.70 -4.00 10.42
N PHE A 154 21.58 -3.38 10.79
CA PHE A 154 20.77 -2.56 9.89
C PHE A 154 19.93 -1.55 10.67
N GLN A 155 19.40 -0.58 9.96
CA GLN A 155 18.53 0.45 10.52
C GLN A 155 17.11 0.30 9.96
N LEU A 156 16.12 0.42 10.85
CA LEU A 156 14.73 0.63 10.47
C LEU A 156 14.38 2.09 10.79
N ILE A 157 13.82 2.78 9.83
CA ILE A 157 13.43 4.17 9.97
C ILE A 157 11.90 4.23 9.91
N LYS A 158 11.32 4.80 10.95
CA LYS A 158 9.87 4.96 11.07
C LYS A 158 9.53 6.45 11.15
N GLY A 159 8.61 6.91 10.32
CA GLY A 159 7.96 8.22 10.47
C GLY A 159 7.15 8.30 11.75
N LYS A 160 6.78 9.49 12.16
CA LYS A 160 6.09 9.78 13.42
C LYS A 160 4.56 9.87 13.25
N GLY A 161 4.07 9.72 11.99
CA GLY A 161 2.66 9.80 11.61
C GLY A 161 1.80 8.63 12.04
#